data_ed845d9133a14c854d39381dfc56ffb7
#
_entry.id   ed845d9133a14c854d39381dfc56ffb7
#
_cell.length_a   1.000
_cell.length_b   1.000
_cell.length_c   1.000
_cell.angle_alpha   90.00
_cell.angle_beta   90.00
_cell.angle_gamma   90.00
#
_symmetry.space_group_name_H-M   'P 1'
#
loop_
_entity.id
_entity.type
_entity.pdbx_description
1 polymer ?
#
loop_
_entity_poly.entity_id
_entity_poly.type
_entity_poly.pdbx_seq_one_letter_code
_entity_poly.pdbx_strand_id
1 'polypeptide(L)'
;MNALLCFLLLSLTAFHLNAADRSGGAAVDLSSPSSLRTGTLLREKREVRVQEGKGRMQQSNSANVFLTRFVQRANLLRRVLGSETEEVQVREMVCELTNYNGNAPPPAEQPSPLVGKTLRLRKSDGKWKYAVVGGKPTVEQQKFLNDLAFTRLLLELPEACLLNQSRKPGETWKVSINESTGKDYGAVVAKDIECTLAAVDERPDGPLATVHLVGNFSMERPMNFLSRIEVAFDVTLIRRLSDMLDVDTKITGHFKNIGLVNDQDGKAAQLTLDLPYTLVRTQAVERK
;
A
#
# COMPACT_ATOMS: atom_id res chain seq x y z
N MET A 1 -39.83 -20.31 1.55
CA MET A 1 -39.20 -18.98 1.55
C MET A 1 -39.10 -18.55 3.01
N ASN A 2 -38.05 -18.88 3.78
CA ASN A 2 -37.72 -18.40 5.15
C ASN A 2 -36.73 -19.35 5.88
N ALA A 3 -35.70 -19.82 5.19
CA ALA A 3 -34.63 -20.61 5.84
C ALA A 3 -33.20 -20.13 5.50
N LEU A 4 -33.05 -19.00 4.76
CA LEU A 4 -31.74 -18.54 4.29
C LEU A 4 -31.21 -17.29 5.03
N LEU A 5 -31.99 -16.73 5.98
CA LEU A 5 -31.62 -15.48 6.67
C LEU A 5 -31.00 -15.69 8.06
N CYS A 6 -30.98 -16.91 8.60
CA CYS A 6 -30.45 -17.17 9.94
C CYS A 6 -28.96 -17.62 9.96
N PHE A 7 -28.33 -17.90 8.82
CA PHE A 7 -26.93 -18.37 8.79
C PHE A 7 -25.88 -17.27 8.63
N LEU A 8 -26.28 -16.04 8.32
CA LEU A 8 -25.36 -14.90 8.09
C LEU A 8 -25.11 -14.02 9.32
N LEU A 9 -25.82 -14.26 10.42
CA LEU A 9 -25.67 -13.50 11.67
C LEU A 9 -24.84 -14.20 12.76
N LEU A 10 -24.43 -15.45 12.54
CA LEU A 10 -23.66 -16.22 13.53
C LEU A 10 -22.16 -16.24 13.29
N SER A 11 -21.66 -15.68 12.18
CA SER A 11 -20.21 -15.61 11.90
C SER A 11 -19.53 -14.31 12.32
N LEU A 12 -20.27 -13.32 12.81
CA LEU A 12 -19.71 -12.01 13.22
C LEU A 12 -19.54 -11.86 14.75
N THR A 13 -19.98 -12.80 15.56
CA THR A 13 -19.90 -12.71 17.04
C THR A 13 -18.81 -13.55 17.68
N ALA A 14 -18.04 -14.32 16.91
CA ALA A 14 -17.02 -15.21 17.48
C ALA A 14 -15.62 -14.58 17.64
N PHE A 15 -15.39 -13.36 17.15
CA PHE A 15 -14.08 -12.71 17.25
C PHE A 15 -13.95 -11.66 18.36
N HIS A 16 -15.00 -11.37 19.13
CA HIS A 16 -14.97 -10.30 20.14
C HIS A 16 -14.83 -10.78 21.60
N LEU A 17 -14.61 -12.06 21.86
CA LEU A 17 -14.68 -12.58 23.24
C LEU A 17 -13.36 -13.07 23.85
N ASN A 18 -12.20 -12.84 23.22
CA ASN A 18 -10.91 -13.25 23.84
C ASN A 18 -9.85 -12.12 23.94
N ALA A 19 -10.22 -10.85 23.75
CA ALA A 19 -9.26 -9.74 23.87
C ALA A 19 -9.11 -9.19 25.32
N ALA A 20 -9.90 -9.67 26.28
CA ALA A 20 -10.01 -9.01 27.60
C ALA A 20 -9.02 -9.49 28.66
N ASP A 21 -8.15 -10.48 28.42
CA ASP A 21 -7.35 -11.06 29.53
C ASP A 21 -5.85 -11.27 29.23
N ARG A 22 -5.27 -10.57 28.26
CA ARG A 22 -3.83 -10.62 27.96
C ARG A 22 -3.06 -9.31 28.24
N SER A 23 -3.57 -8.44 29.09
CA SER A 23 -2.95 -7.14 29.40
C SER A 23 -1.68 -7.21 30.29
N GLY A 24 -1.12 -8.38 30.52
CA GLY A 24 0.06 -8.61 31.39
C GLY A 24 1.39 -8.86 30.65
N GLY A 25 1.43 -8.82 29.34
CA GLY A 25 2.65 -9.07 28.56
C GLY A 25 3.70 -7.97 28.73
N ALA A 26 4.99 -8.33 28.58
CA ALA A 26 6.08 -7.35 28.52
C ALA A 26 5.89 -6.43 27.31
N ALA A 27 6.33 -5.16 27.42
CA ALA A 27 6.38 -4.28 26.28
C ALA A 27 7.39 -4.79 25.24
N VAL A 28 7.01 -4.75 23.97
CA VAL A 28 7.87 -5.13 22.86
C VAL A 28 8.25 -3.90 22.04
N ASP A 29 9.50 -3.85 21.59
CA ASP A 29 9.96 -2.79 20.71
C ASP A 29 9.46 -3.09 19.27
N LEU A 30 8.74 -2.12 18.72
CA LEU A 30 8.22 -2.17 17.35
C LEU A 30 9.03 -1.29 16.39
N SER A 31 9.98 -0.52 16.92
CA SER A 31 10.58 0.62 16.26
C SER A 31 11.85 0.32 15.48
N SER A 32 12.46 -0.82 15.72
CA SER A 32 13.73 -1.10 15.04
C SER A 32 13.52 -1.20 13.53
N PRO A 33 14.30 -0.47 12.73
CA PRO A 33 14.31 -0.71 11.30
C PRO A 33 14.71 -2.16 11.04
N SER A 34 14.22 -2.74 9.97
CA SER A 34 14.58 -4.10 9.57
C SER A 34 16.06 -4.35 9.75
N SER A 35 16.42 -5.28 10.62
CA SER A 35 17.81 -5.68 10.87
C SER A 35 18.36 -6.58 9.76
N LEU A 36 17.69 -6.60 8.61
CA LEU A 36 18.09 -7.42 7.48
C LEU A 36 19.51 -7.06 7.01
N ARG A 37 20.35 -8.06 6.97
CA ARG A 37 21.75 -7.90 6.56
C ARG A 37 21.83 -7.61 5.06
N THR A 38 22.84 -6.82 4.68
CA THR A 38 23.21 -6.64 3.27
C THR A 38 23.41 -8.01 2.61
N GLY A 39 22.84 -8.17 1.42
CA GLY A 39 22.82 -9.44 0.68
C GLY A 39 21.61 -10.32 0.97
N THR A 40 20.78 -10.01 1.99
CA THR A 40 19.54 -10.77 2.24
C THR A 40 18.62 -10.70 1.03
N LEU A 41 18.11 -11.86 0.64
CA LEU A 41 17.11 -11.99 -0.42
C LEU A 41 15.74 -12.15 0.20
N LEU A 42 14.80 -11.36 -0.27
CA LEU A 42 13.39 -11.38 0.12
C LEU A 42 12.53 -11.74 -1.09
N ARG A 43 11.69 -12.74 -0.94
CA ARG A 43 10.58 -12.98 -1.86
C ARG A 43 9.40 -12.16 -1.40
N GLU A 44 8.89 -11.30 -2.28
CA GLU A 44 7.72 -10.48 -2.01
C GLU A 44 6.63 -10.79 -3.03
N LYS A 45 5.41 -11.04 -2.54
CA LYS A 45 4.21 -11.07 -3.36
C LYS A 45 3.33 -9.89 -2.98
N ARG A 46 2.77 -9.23 -3.99
CA ARG A 46 1.94 -8.04 -3.82
C ARG A 46 0.71 -8.13 -4.71
N GLU A 47 -0.43 -7.76 -4.17
CA GLU A 47 -1.65 -7.55 -4.94
C GLU A 47 -2.29 -6.22 -4.52
N VAL A 48 -2.62 -5.39 -5.50
CA VAL A 48 -3.44 -4.18 -5.33
C VAL A 48 -4.70 -4.39 -6.15
N ARG A 49 -5.86 -4.16 -5.55
CA ARG A 49 -7.16 -4.33 -6.19
C ARG A 49 -8.08 -3.17 -5.92
N VAL A 50 -8.70 -2.64 -6.97
CA VAL A 50 -9.87 -1.77 -6.95
C VAL A 50 -10.97 -2.50 -7.69
N GLN A 51 -12.04 -2.89 -6.99
CA GLN A 51 -13.11 -3.72 -7.60
C GLN A 51 -14.14 -2.88 -8.36
N GLU A 52 -14.59 -1.78 -7.77
CA GLU A 52 -15.55 -0.84 -8.35
C GLU A 52 -15.23 0.57 -7.86
N GLY A 53 -14.29 1.22 -8.53
CA GLY A 53 -14.02 2.63 -8.35
C GLY A 53 -14.96 3.48 -9.19
N LYS A 54 -15.29 4.68 -8.71
CA LYS A 54 -16.07 5.66 -9.45
C LYS A 54 -15.17 6.78 -9.92
N GLY A 55 -15.26 7.10 -11.21
CA GLY A 55 -14.63 8.27 -11.79
C GLY A 55 -15.66 9.21 -12.38
N ARG A 56 -15.42 10.53 -12.26
CA ARG A 56 -16.19 11.58 -12.88
C ARG A 56 -15.23 12.57 -13.54
N MET A 57 -15.42 12.76 -14.82
CA MET A 57 -14.76 13.80 -15.59
C MET A 57 -15.76 14.88 -15.93
N GLN A 58 -15.51 16.11 -15.49
CA GLN A 58 -16.40 17.24 -15.69
C GLN A 58 -15.72 18.31 -16.52
N GLN A 59 -16.32 18.66 -17.62
CA GLN A 59 -16.02 19.83 -18.45
C GLN A 59 -17.09 20.92 -18.20
N SER A 60 -16.89 22.11 -18.77
CA SER A 60 -17.78 23.26 -18.55
C SER A 60 -19.28 22.95 -18.78
N ASN A 61 -19.61 22.10 -19.76
CA ASN A 61 -21.00 21.81 -20.16
C ASN A 61 -21.36 20.32 -20.14
N SER A 62 -20.48 19.43 -19.71
CA SER A 62 -20.74 18.00 -19.69
C SER A 62 -20.05 17.31 -18.52
N ALA A 63 -20.67 16.25 -18.03
CA ALA A 63 -20.08 15.37 -17.04
C ALA A 63 -20.15 13.93 -17.54
N ASN A 64 -19.03 13.25 -17.54
CA ASN A 64 -18.94 11.83 -17.86
C ASN A 64 -18.61 11.07 -16.57
N VAL A 65 -19.44 10.09 -16.20
CA VAL A 65 -19.23 9.21 -15.05
C VAL A 65 -18.87 7.84 -15.58
N PHE A 66 -17.81 7.25 -15.04
CA PHE A 66 -17.35 5.93 -15.42
C PHE A 66 -17.01 5.11 -14.16
N LEU A 67 -17.02 3.80 -14.33
CA LEU A 67 -16.54 2.86 -13.34
C LEU A 67 -15.11 2.45 -13.68
N THR A 68 -14.31 2.23 -12.65
CA THR A 68 -12.92 1.80 -12.78
C THR A 68 -12.70 0.49 -12.05
N ARG A 69 -12.09 -0.45 -12.72
CA ARG A 69 -11.55 -1.68 -12.13
C ARG A 69 -10.04 -1.69 -12.34
N PHE A 70 -9.30 -1.98 -11.28
CA PHE A 70 -7.85 -2.10 -11.34
C PHE A 70 -7.39 -3.32 -10.55
N VAL A 71 -6.48 -4.10 -11.13
CA VAL A 71 -5.77 -5.18 -10.45
C VAL A 71 -4.30 -5.11 -10.83
N GLN A 72 -3.43 -5.13 -9.84
CA GLN A 72 -2.00 -5.30 -10.05
C GLN A 72 -1.51 -6.43 -9.15
N ARG A 73 -0.87 -7.42 -9.76
CA ARG A 73 -0.19 -8.51 -9.04
C ARG A 73 1.29 -8.47 -9.40
N ALA A 74 2.14 -8.62 -8.40
CA ALA A 74 3.58 -8.66 -8.60
C ALA A 74 4.24 -9.76 -7.75
N ASN A 75 5.22 -10.44 -8.33
CA ASN A 75 6.15 -11.35 -7.66
C ASN A 75 7.55 -10.80 -7.84
N LEU A 76 8.16 -10.38 -6.74
CA LEU A 76 9.41 -9.63 -6.71
C LEU A 76 10.45 -10.41 -5.93
N LEU A 77 11.69 -10.42 -6.40
CA LEU A 77 12.84 -10.85 -5.62
C LEU A 77 13.65 -9.60 -5.28
N ARG A 78 13.70 -9.26 -3.99
CA ARG A 78 14.40 -8.08 -3.48
C ARG A 78 15.69 -8.51 -2.83
N ARG A 79 16.78 -7.78 -3.12
CA ARG A 79 18.07 -7.91 -2.46
C ARG A 79 18.37 -6.64 -1.68
N VAL A 80 18.58 -6.76 -0.39
CA VAL A 80 19.03 -5.66 0.46
C VAL A 80 20.47 -5.35 0.14
N LEU A 81 20.78 -4.13 -0.30
CA LEU A 81 22.14 -3.65 -0.58
C LEU A 81 22.65 -2.71 0.52
N GLY A 82 21.74 -2.14 1.30
CA GLY A 82 21.99 -1.23 2.41
C GLY A 82 20.67 -0.68 2.95
N SER A 83 20.72 0.18 3.95
CA SER A 83 19.51 0.76 4.57
C SER A 83 18.64 1.57 3.58
N GLU A 84 19.26 2.17 2.57
CA GLU A 84 18.60 3.05 1.61
C GLU A 84 18.76 2.57 0.16
N THR A 85 19.20 1.33 -0.04
CA THR A 85 19.44 0.80 -1.38
C THR A 85 19.00 -0.65 -1.48
N GLU A 86 18.20 -0.94 -2.47
CA GLU A 86 17.73 -2.27 -2.79
C GLU A 86 17.88 -2.55 -4.29
N GLU A 87 17.98 -3.81 -4.63
CA GLU A 87 17.84 -4.31 -5.98
C GLU A 87 16.62 -5.22 -6.05
N VAL A 88 15.77 -5.01 -7.05
CA VAL A 88 14.52 -5.75 -7.20
C VAL A 88 14.45 -6.35 -8.58
N GLN A 89 14.40 -7.67 -8.65
CA GLN A 89 14.10 -8.40 -9.86
C GLN A 89 12.58 -8.58 -9.96
N VAL A 90 11.97 -8.08 -11.03
CA VAL A 90 10.54 -8.28 -11.32
C VAL A 90 10.39 -9.63 -12.01
N ARG A 91 9.93 -10.65 -11.27
CA ARG A 91 9.73 -11.99 -11.81
C ARG A 91 8.43 -12.10 -12.58
N GLU A 92 7.38 -11.56 -12.00
CA GLU A 92 6.04 -11.51 -12.59
C GLU A 92 5.41 -10.18 -12.21
N MET A 93 4.69 -9.59 -13.12
CA MET A 93 3.88 -8.41 -12.85
C MET A 93 2.80 -8.29 -13.91
N VAL A 94 1.56 -8.26 -13.45
CA VAL A 94 0.38 -8.12 -14.29
C VAL A 94 -0.40 -6.92 -13.82
N CYS A 95 -0.83 -6.10 -14.74
CA CYS A 95 -1.70 -4.94 -14.49
C CYS A 95 -2.91 -5.00 -15.40
N GLU A 96 -4.07 -4.78 -14.80
CA GLU A 96 -5.35 -4.62 -15.49
C GLU A 96 -5.94 -3.28 -15.06
N LEU A 97 -6.26 -2.44 -16.01
CA LEU A 97 -7.02 -1.22 -15.78
C LEU A 97 -8.16 -1.19 -16.81
N THR A 98 -9.38 -1.14 -16.31
CA THR A 98 -10.57 -1.05 -17.15
C THR A 98 -11.43 0.11 -16.67
N ASN A 99 -11.70 1.06 -17.57
CA ASN A 99 -12.69 2.10 -17.39
C ASN A 99 -13.89 1.78 -18.30
N TYR A 100 -15.09 1.80 -17.73
CA TYR A 100 -16.29 1.40 -18.46
C TYR A 100 -17.53 2.15 -18.00
N ASN A 101 -18.49 2.26 -18.90
CA ASN A 101 -19.83 2.76 -18.66
C ASN A 101 -20.81 1.60 -18.93
N GLY A 102 -21.55 1.16 -17.94
CA GLY A 102 -22.45 0.00 -18.07
C GLY A 102 -21.77 -1.33 -17.77
N ASN A 103 -21.91 -2.34 -18.63
CA ASN A 103 -21.31 -3.65 -18.41
C ASN A 103 -19.78 -3.62 -18.57
N ALA A 104 -19.06 -4.13 -17.57
CA ALA A 104 -17.61 -4.23 -17.65
C ALA A 104 -17.19 -5.19 -18.76
N PRO A 105 -16.23 -4.83 -19.62
CA PRO A 105 -15.62 -5.79 -20.51
C PRO A 105 -14.87 -6.87 -19.70
N PRO A 106 -14.67 -8.07 -20.27
CA PRO A 106 -13.84 -9.08 -19.63
C PRO A 106 -12.43 -8.51 -19.36
N PRO A 107 -11.82 -8.82 -18.21
CA PRO A 107 -10.49 -8.35 -17.89
C PRO A 107 -9.48 -8.91 -18.90
N ALA A 108 -8.64 -8.04 -19.45
CA ALA A 108 -7.51 -8.41 -20.27
C ALA A 108 -6.22 -8.26 -19.45
N GLU A 109 -5.62 -9.37 -19.07
CA GLU A 109 -4.33 -9.36 -18.37
C GLU A 109 -3.22 -8.91 -19.34
N GLN A 110 -2.52 -7.85 -18.98
CA GLN A 110 -1.35 -7.39 -19.71
C GLN A 110 -0.11 -7.55 -18.83
N PRO A 111 0.89 -8.33 -19.25
CA PRO A 111 2.15 -8.40 -18.54
C PRO A 111 2.82 -7.03 -18.55
N SER A 112 3.38 -6.65 -17.39
CA SER A 112 4.11 -5.39 -17.28
C SER A 112 5.40 -5.43 -18.12
N PRO A 113 5.78 -4.33 -18.80
CA PRO A 113 7.05 -4.21 -19.50
C PRO A 113 8.27 -4.25 -18.56
N LEU A 114 8.07 -4.33 -17.23
CA LEU A 114 9.12 -4.51 -16.24
C LEU A 114 9.43 -5.99 -15.95
N VAL A 115 8.63 -6.95 -16.43
CA VAL A 115 8.89 -8.38 -16.23
C VAL A 115 10.27 -8.76 -16.78
N GLY A 116 11.05 -9.49 -15.99
CA GLY A 116 12.43 -9.86 -16.31
C GLY A 116 13.46 -8.75 -16.10
N LYS A 117 13.04 -7.53 -15.74
CA LYS A 117 13.95 -6.43 -15.45
C LYS A 117 14.44 -6.47 -14.01
N THR A 118 15.66 -5.97 -13.83
CA THR A 118 16.22 -5.65 -12.53
C THR A 118 16.10 -4.15 -12.32
N LEU A 119 15.52 -3.75 -11.19
CA LEU A 119 15.37 -2.37 -10.78
C LEU A 119 16.33 -2.09 -9.64
N ARG A 120 16.93 -0.92 -9.64
CA ARG A 120 17.66 -0.39 -8.48
C ARG A 120 16.80 0.66 -7.80
N LEU A 121 16.57 0.46 -6.52
CA LEU A 121 15.85 1.38 -5.67
C LEU A 121 16.87 2.08 -4.77
N ARG A 122 16.75 3.39 -4.71
CA ARG A 122 17.57 4.20 -3.81
C ARG A 122 16.70 5.23 -3.11
N LYS A 123 16.80 5.33 -1.80
CA LYS A 123 16.18 6.41 -1.03
C LYS A 123 17.06 7.65 -1.13
N SER A 124 16.49 8.77 -1.56
CA SER A 124 17.15 10.07 -1.65
C SER A 124 16.14 11.13 -1.29
N ASP A 125 16.48 11.99 -0.33
CA ASP A 125 15.60 13.03 0.19
C ASP A 125 14.25 12.47 0.70
N GLY A 126 14.31 11.37 1.44
CA GLY A 126 13.13 10.68 1.97
C GLY A 126 12.32 9.87 0.95
N LYS A 127 12.71 9.83 -0.33
CA LYS A 127 11.95 9.19 -1.40
C LYS A 127 12.69 8.04 -2.05
N TRP A 128 11.94 7.01 -2.38
CA TRP A 128 12.43 5.92 -3.21
C TRP A 128 12.41 6.31 -4.68
N LYS A 129 13.57 6.29 -5.30
CA LYS A 129 13.75 6.43 -6.74
C LYS A 129 13.99 5.05 -7.34
N TYR A 130 13.28 4.78 -8.42
CA TYR A 130 13.37 3.54 -9.15
C TYR A 130 14.11 3.77 -10.47
N ALA A 131 15.09 2.95 -10.75
CA ALA A 131 15.81 2.95 -12.02
C ALA A 131 15.91 1.54 -12.59
N VAL A 132 15.77 1.40 -13.90
CA VAL A 132 16.05 0.14 -14.60
C VAL A 132 17.56 -0.04 -14.69
N VAL A 133 18.07 -1.19 -14.23
CA VAL A 133 19.49 -1.50 -14.36
C VAL A 133 19.80 -1.77 -15.82
N GLY A 134 20.84 -1.12 -16.33
CA GLY A 134 21.33 -1.33 -17.70
C GLY A 134 20.72 -0.39 -18.76
N GLY A 135 19.90 0.62 -18.38
CA GLY A 135 19.38 1.57 -19.36
C GLY A 135 18.40 2.60 -18.82
N LYS A 136 17.95 3.48 -19.71
CA LYS A 136 16.85 4.39 -19.42
C LYS A 136 15.52 3.66 -19.60
N PRO A 137 14.53 3.88 -18.71
CA PRO A 137 13.21 3.30 -18.88
C PRO A 137 12.51 3.89 -20.12
N THR A 138 11.71 3.08 -20.80
CA THR A 138 10.78 3.56 -21.81
C THR A 138 9.65 4.36 -21.14
N VAL A 139 8.88 5.12 -21.94
CA VAL A 139 7.71 5.88 -21.42
C VAL A 139 6.72 4.95 -20.72
N GLU A 140 6.51 3.77 -21.28
CA GLU A 140 5.62 2.76 -20.70
C GLU A 140 6.18 2.20 -19.39
N GLN A 141 7.46 1.81 -19.36
CA GLN A 141 8.12 1.37 -18.14
C GLN A 141 8.07 2.43 -17.05
N GLN A 142 8.23 3.72 -17.39
CA GLN A 142 8.17 4.81 -16.43
C GLN A 142 6.81 4.92 -15.73
N LYS A 143 5.70 4.64 -16.41
CA LYS A 143 4.36 4.59 -15.79
C LYS A 143 4.33 3.52 -14.68
N PHE A 144 4.77 2.30 -14.99
CA PHE A 144 4.81 1.21 -14.01
C PHE A 144 5.79 1.47 -12.85
N LEU A 145 6.90 2.15 -13.09
CA LEU A 145 7.82 2.57 -12.01
C LEU A 145 7.15 3.57 -11.07
N ASN A 146 6.35 4.49 -11.58
CA ASN A 146 5.59 5.44 -10.77
C ASN A 146 4.53 4.73 -9.92
N ASP A 147 3.84 3.73 -10.46
CA ASP A 147 2.86 2.92 -9.72
C ASP A 147 3.53 2.12 -8.60
N LEU A 148 4.70 1.53 -8.87
CA LEU A 148 5.50 0.85 -7.85
C LEU A 148 5.93 1.82 -6.74
N ALA A 149 6.35 3.03 -7.08
CA ALA A 149 6.74 4.06 -6.12
C ALA A 149 5.57 4.49 -5.23
N PHE A 150 4.38 4.69 -5.82
CA PHE A 150 3.18 5.00 -5.06
C PHE A 150 2.75 3.86 -4.12
N THR A 151 2.77 2.63 -4.63
CA THR A 151 2.46 1.45 -3.79
C THR A 151 3.46 1.30 -2.64
N ARG A 152 4.74 1.61 -2.88
CA ARG A 152 5.77 1.60 -1.84
C ARG A 152 5.48 2.61 -0.74
N LEU A 153 5.04 3.82 -1.10
CA LEU A 153 4.65 4.84 -0.12
C LEU A 153 3.55 4.33 0.83
N LEU A 154 2.52 3.68 0.29
CA LEU A 154 1.45 3.08 1.11
C LEU A 154 1.98 2.00 2.07
N LEU A 155 2.98 1.23 1.64
CA LEU A 155 3.58 0.17 2.44
C LEU A 155 4.58 0.68 3.50
N GLU A 156 5.11 1.88 3.36
CA GLU A 156 6.02 2.52 4.33
C GLU A 156 5.29 3.30 5.42
N LEU A 157 4.03 3.65 5.18
CA LEU A 157 3.22 4.37 6.16
C LEU A 157 3.14 3.64 7.53
N PRO A 158 2.90 2.32 7.60
CA PRO A 158 2.95 1.58 8.86
C PRO A 158 4.31 1.68 9.56
N GLU A 159 5.43 1.61 8.82
CA GLU A 159 6.77 1.74 9.41
C GLU A 159 6.95 3.09 10.12
N ALA A 160 6.51 4.19 9.50
CA ALA A 160 6.58 5.51 10.10
C ALA A 160 5.75 5.60 11.40
N CYS A 161 4.60 4.92 11.47
CA CYS A 161 3.76 4.86 12.66
C CYS A 161 4.36 4.03 13.80
N LEU A 162 5.27 3.11 13.50
CA LEU A 162 5.90 2.21 14.47
C LEU A 162 7.26 2.72 14.98
N LEU A 163 7.81 3.78 14.40
CA LEU A 163 9.09 4.35 14.83
C LEU A 163 9.03 4.78 16.30
N ASN A 164 10.06 4.39 17.07
CA ASN A 164 10.21 4.70 18.50
C ASN A 164 9.01 4.24 19.35
N GLN A 165 8.35 3.15 18.98
CA GLN A 165 7.24 2.59 19.71
C GLN A 165 7.66 1.31 20.46
N SER A 166 7.47 1.33 21.78
CA SER A 166 7.53 0.14 22.63
C SER A 166 6.19 0.01 23.32
N ARG A 167 5.46 -1.08 23.09
CA ARG A 167 4.06 -1.24 23.49
C ARG A 167 3.80 -2.63 24.03
N LYS A 168 2.79 -2.72 24.90
CA LYS A 168 2.22 -4.00 25.38
C LYS A 168 1.06 -4.42 24.50
N PRO A 169 0.79 -5.73 24.37
CA PRO A 169 -0.43 -6.21 23.73
C PRO A 169 -1.68 -5.54 24.31
N GLY A 170 -2.58 -5.08 23.47
CA GLY A 170 -3.79 -4.33 23.82
C GLY A 170 -3.60 -2.81 23.94
N GLU A 171 -2.38 -2.29 23.94
CA GLU A 171 -2.16 -0.84 23.98
C GLU A 171 -2.47 -0.17 22.64
N THR A 172 -3.13 0.99 22.75
CA THR A 172 -3.44 1.88 21.63
C THR A 172 -2.69 3.20 21.78
N TRP A 173 -2.20 3.77 20.67
CA TRP A 173 -1.54 5.07 20.60
C TRP A 173 -1.90 5.82 19.34
N LYS A 174 -1.63 7.12 19.31
CA LYS A 174 -1.87 7.97 18.15
C LYS A 174 -0.57 8.51 17.57
N VAL A 175 -0.51 8.60 16.26
CA VAL A 175 0.64 9.12 15.51
C VAL A 175 0.16 10.17 14.52
N SER A 176 0.93 11.23 14.37
CA SER A 176 0.76 12.22 13.31
C SER A 176 2.03 12.28 12.46
N ILE A 177 1.86 12.26 11.15
CA ILE A 177 2.95 12.34 10.18
C ILE A 177 2.79 13.64 9.42
N ASN A 178 3.86 14.43 9.39
CA ASN A 178 3.95 15.63 8.58
C ASN A 178 5.31 15.62 7.88
N GLU A 179 5.36 14.97 6.72
CA GLU A 179 6.58 14.83 5.95
C GLU A 179 6.47 15.58 4.63
N SER A 180 7.46 16.43 4.35
CA SER A 180 7.64 16.99 3.03
C SER A 180 8.25 15.92 2.11
N THR A 181 7.46 15.35 1.24
CA THR A 181 7.92 14.31 0.30
C THR A 181 8.64 14.92 -0.93
N GLY A 182 9.03 16.20 -0.87
CA GLY A 182 9.76 16.94 -1.91
C GLY A 182 8.88 17.31 -3.12
N LYS A 183 9.52 17.89 -4.17
CA LYS A 183 8.84 18.60 -5.27
C LYS A 183 7.82 17.77 -6.07
N ASP A 184 7.97 16.44 -6.13
CA ASP A 184 7.17 15.62 -7.05
C ASP A 184 5.86 15.08 -6.45
N TYR A 185 5.78 14.95 -5.11
CA TYR A 185 4.59 14.39 -4.43
C TYR A 185 3.95 15.33 -3.42
N GLY A 186 4.51 16.54 -3.20
CA GLY A 186 4.02 17.48 -2.20
C GLY A 186 4.25 17.01 -0.75
N ALA A 187 3.55 17.61 0.18
CA ALA A 187 3.60 17.23 1.58
C ALA A 187 2.59 16.11 1.85
N VAL A 188 3.03 15.06 2.55
CA VAL A 188 2.13 14.05 3.13
C VAL A 188 1.76 14.51 4.53
N VAL A 189 0.47 14.66 4.78
CA VAL A 189 -0.05 15.04 6.09
C VAL A 189 -1.03 13.97 6.55
N ALA A 190 -0.70 13.31 7.66
CA ALA A 190 -1.58 12.38 8.33
C ALA A 190 -1.69 12.77 9.79
N LYS A 191 -2.92 12.90 10.29
CA LYS A 191 -3.20 13.26 11.69
C LYS A 191 -4.01 12.16 12.34
N ASP A 192 -3.72 11.97 13.64
CA ASP A 192 -4.49 11.07 14.51
C ASP A 192 -4.64 9.65 13.95
N ILE A 193 -3.56 9.10 13.34
CA ILE A 193 -3.53 7.68 13.02
C ILE A 193 -3.59 6.92 14.33
N GLU A 194 -4.63 6.12 14.49
CA GLU A 194 -4.79 5.25 15.65
C GLU A 194 -4.10 3.92 15.37
N CYS A 195 -3.19 3.53 16.26
CA CYS A 195 -2.42 2.31 16.18
C CYS A 195 -2.71 1.45 17.41
N THR A 196 -2.81 0.14 17.24
CA THR A 196 -3.03 -0.82 18.34
C THR A 196 -2.12 -2.01 18.15
N LEU A 197 -1.33 -2.38 19.19
CA LEU A 197 -0.67 -3.68 19.25
C LEU A 197 -1.69 -4.72 19.70
N ALA A 198 -2.28 -5.46 18.76
CA ALA A 198 -3.37 -6.38 19.05
C ALA A 198 -2.91 -7.65 19.77
N ALA A 199 -1.77 -8.23 19.33
CA ALA A 199 -1.25 -9.46 19.90
C ALA A 199 0.26 -9.60 19.64
N VAL A 200 0.91 -10.44 20.47
CA VAL A 200 2.24 -10.99 20.22
C VAL A 200 2.14 -12.49 20.38
N ASP A 201 2.37 -13.23 19.32
CA ASP A 201 2.29 -14.69 19.27
C ASP A 201 3.69 -15.30 19.18
N GLU A 202 4.01 -16.19 20.09
CA GLU A 202 5.25 -16.95 20.05
C GLU A 202 5.23 -17.97 18.90
N ARG A 203 6.28 -17.98 18.08
CA ARG A 203 6.44 -18.90 16.96
C ARG A 203 7.86 -19.48 16.94
N PRO A 204 8.07 -20.66 16.34
CA PRO A 204 9.40 -21.29 16.27
C PRO A 204 10.46 -20.42 15.56
N ASP A 205 10.06 -19.58 14.63
CA ASP A 205 10.90 -18.67 13.85
C ASP A 205 10.99 -17.25 14.46
N GLY A 206 10.47 -17.06 15.64
CA GLY A 206 10.45 -15.83 16.41
C GLY A 206 9.05 -15.28 16.65
N PRO A 207 8.88 -14.41 17.66
CA PRO A 207 7.59 -13.82 17.98
C PRO A 207 7.03 -12.97 16.84
N LEU A 208 5.72 -13.05 16.62
CA LEU A 208 4.97 -12.26 15.66
C LEU A 208 4.11 -11.23 16.36
N ALA A 209 4.33 -9.95 16.08
CA ALA A 209 3.47 -8.86 16.52
C ALA A 209 2.41 -8.56 15.47
N THR A 210 1.13 -8.54 15.88
CA THR A 210 0.02 -8.08 15.05
C THR A 210 -0.35 -6.66 15.43
N VAL A 211 -0.25 -5.74 14.48
CA VAL A 211 -0.55 -4.31 14.67
C VAL A 211 -1.69 -3.90 13.74
N HIS A 212 -2.64 -3.15 14.29
CA HIS A 212 -3.71 -2.50 13.52
C HIS A 212 -3.47 -0.99 13.49
N LEU A 213 -3.68 -0.38 12.32
CA LEU A 213 -3.58 1.06 12.13
C LEU A 213 -4.79 1.54 11.33
N VAL A 214 -5.47 2.55 11.85
CA VAL A 214 -6.61 3.18 11.17
C VAL A 214 -6.37 4.69 11.08
N GLY A 215 -6.59 5.24 9.91
CA GLY A 215 -6.38 6.67 9.72
C GLY A 215 -6.62 7.15 8.30
N ASN A 216 -6.17 8.36 8.08
CA ASN A 216 -6.18 8.96 6.74
C ASN A 216 -4.95 9.85 6.56
N PHE A 217 -4.54 10.03 5.32
CA PHE A 217 -3.57 11.05 4.96
C PHE A 217 -4.03 11.81 3.72
N SER A 218 -3.54 13.03 3.58
CA SER A 218 -3.72 13.83 2.39
C SER A 218 -2.36 14.17 1.79
N MET A 219 -2.35 14.31 0.48
CA MET A 219 -1.18 14.67 -0.30
C MET A 219 -1.57 15.64 -1.41
N GLU A 220 -0.87 16.76 -1.49
CA GLU A 220 -1.00 17.71 -2.58
C GLU A 220 0.15 17.49 -3.55
N ARG A 221 -0.18 17.23 -4.81
CA ARG A 221 0.83 17.13 -5.87
C ARG A 221 1.06 18.49 -6.48
N PRO A 222 2.28 19.04 -6.43
CA PRO A 222 2.65 20.19 -7.24
C PRO A 222 2.85 19.69 -8.69
N MET A 223 1.79 19.59 -9.44
CA MET A 223 1.80 19.44 -10.90
C MET A 223 1.23 20.71 -11.51
N ASN A 224 1.44 20.91 -12.81
CA ASN A 224 0.79 21.97 -13.59
C ASN A 224 -0.74 21.99 -13.46
N PHE A 225 -1.29 20.94 -12.87
CA PHE A 225 -2.70 20.78 -12.47
C PHE A 225 -2.73 20.44 -10.98
N LEU A 226 -3.38 21.29 -10.20
CA LEU A 226 -3.63 21.07 -8.77
C LEU A 226 -4.39 19.74 -8.61
N SER A 227 -3.78 18.77 -7.97
CA SER A 227 -4.44 17.54 -7.59
C SER A 227 -4.27 17.32 -6.10
N ARG A 228 -5.37 16.99 -5.44
CA ARG A 228 -5.42 16.59 -4.04
C ARG A 228 -5.75 15.11 -3.98
N ILE A 229 -4.92 14.39 -3.27
CA ILE A 229 -5.12 12.97 -2.99
C ILE A 229 -5.47 12.83 -1.51
N GLU A 230 -6.53 12.12 -1.22
CA GLU A 230 -6.93 11.72 0.13
C GLU A 230 -6.99 10.20 0.17
N VAL A 231 -6.37 9.61 1.17
CA VAL A 231 -6.34 8.15 1.36
C VAL A 231 -6.80 7.85 2.78
N ALA A 232 -7.94 7.19 2.89
CA ALA A 232 -8.35 6.54 4.13
C ALA A 232 -7.84 5.10 4.11
N PHE A 233 -7.39 4.59 5.25
CA PHE A 233 -6.82 3.26 5.34
C PHE A 233 -7.14 2.58 6.67
N ASP A 234 -7.23 1.26 6.59
CA ASP A 234 -7.26 0.32 7.69
C ASP A 234 -6.20 -0.75 7.38
N VAL A 235 -5.19 -0.86 8.23
CA VAL A 235 -4.03 -1.71 8.04
C VAL A 235 -3.99 -2.78 9.11
N THR A 236 -3.83 -4.03 8.69
CA THR A 236 -3.35 -5.11 9.54
C THR A 236 -1.94 -5.47 9.09
N LEU A 237 -0.99 -5.37 10.02
CA LEU A 237 0.42 -5.68 9.78
C LEU A 237 0.85 -6.79 10.74
N ILE A 238 1.53 -7.81 10.21
CA ILE A 238 2.17 -8.86 11.01
C ILE A 238 3.68 -8.71 10.86
N ARG A 239 4.35 -8.37 11.97
CA ARG A 239 5.80 -8.15 12.06
C ARG A 239 6.48 -9.25 12.84
N ARG A 240 7.49 -9.88 12.25
CA ARG A 240 8.37 -10.78 12.97
C ARG A 240 9.41 -9.98 13.76
N LEU A 241 9.41 -10.13 15.10
CA LEU A 241 10.23 -9.31 15.99
C LEU A 241 11.71 -9.70 15.97
N SER A 242 12.05 -10.93 15.58
CA SER A 242 13.45 -11.40 15.54
C SER A 242 14.31 -10.68 14.51
N ASP A 243 13.73 -10.19 13.41
CA ASP A 243 14.42 -9.50 12.33
C ASP A 243 13.64 -8.27 11.82
N MET A 244 12.56 -7.91 12.51
CA MET A 244 11.70 -6.76 12.21
C MET A 244 11.15 -6.77 10.78
N LEU A 245 10.94 -7.97 10.22
CA LEU A 245 10.36 -8.14 8.89
C LEU A 245 8.83 -8.13 8.96
N ASP A 246 8.20 -7.26 8.18
CA ASP A 246 6.76 -7.30 7.97
C ASP A 246 6.41 -8.46 7.04
N VAL A 247 6.05 -9.60 7.63
CA VAL A 247 5.80 -10.85 6.89
C VAL A 247 4.48 -10.82 6.15
N ASP A 248 3.50 -10.09 6.68
CA ASP A 248 2.20 -9.87 6.06
C ASP A 248 1.73 -8.43 6.28
N THR A 249 1.10 -7.85 5.28
CA THR A 249 0.50 -6.52 5.36
C THR A 249 -0.76 -6.50 4.52
N LYS A 250 -1.89 -6.18 5.12
CA LYS A 250 -3.15 -5.96 4.43
C LYS A 250 -3.61 -4.53 4.68
N ILE A 251 -3.87 -3.78 3.62
CA ILE A 251 -4.39 -2.42 3.67
C ILE A 251 -5.72 -2.42 2.93
N THR A 252 -6.77 -1.95 3.55
CA THR A 252 -8.06 -1.68 2.92
C THR A 252 -8.40 -0.23 3.10
N GLY A 253 -9.08 0.38 2.14
CA GLY A 253 -9.41 1.79 2.28
C GLY A 253 -10.03 2.42 1.05
N HIS A 254 -10.03 3.75 1.05
CA HIS A 254 -10.52 4.57 -0.03
C HIS A 254 -9.46 5.57 -0.47
N PHE A 255 -9.24 5.60 -1.78
CA PHE A 255 -8.41 6.58 -2.44
C PHE A 255 -9.29 7.57 -3.17
N LYS A 256 -9.19 8.86 -2.84
CA LYS A 256 -9.84 9.96 -3.54
C LYS A 256 -8.82 10.84 -4.20
N ASN A 257 -9.04 11.16 -5.46
CA ASN A 257 -8.23 12.12 -6.20
C ASN A 257 -9.15 13.16 -6.83
N ILE A 258 -8.85 14.43 -6.61
CA ILE A 258 -9.53 15.57 -7.23
C ILE A 258 -8.47 16.40 -7.90
N GLY A 259 -8.54 16.55 -9.22
CA GLY A 259 -7.54 17.28 -9.97
C GLY A 259 -8.03 17.74 -11.33
N LEU A 260 -7.22 18.59 -11.97
CA LEU A 260 -7.42 18.98 -13.36
C LEU A 260 -6.59 18.06 -14.25
N VAL A 261 -7.19 17.61 -15.33
CA VAL A 261 -6.55 16.81 -16.37
C VAL A 261 -6.89 17.38 -17.74
N ASN A 262 -6.11 17.07 -18.75
CA ASN A 262 -6.53 17.33 -20.12
C ASN A 262 -7.33 16.13 -20.63
N ASP A 263 -8.46 16.39 -21.29
CA ASP A 263 -9.21 15.37 -21.99
C ASP A 263 -8.50 14.92 -23.28
N GLN A 264 -9.16 14.07 -24.05
CA GLN A 264 -8.62 13.56 -25.33
C GLN A 264 -8.39 14.66 -26.38
N ASP A 265 -9.14 15.76 -26.26
CA ASP A 265 -9.02 16.94 -27.15
C ASP A 265 -8.05 18.00 -26.60
N GLY A 266 -7.37 17.73 -25.49
CA GLY A 266 -6.45 18.65 -24.82
C GLY A 266 -7.13 19.76 -24.01
N LYS A 267 -8.46 19.69 -23.79
CA LYS A 267 -9.21 20.66 -22.99
C LYS A 267 -9.12 20.31 -21.51
N ALA A 268 -9.03 21.33 -20.66
CA ALA A 268 -9.02 21.15 -19.22
C ALA A 268 -10.38 20.56 -18.73
N ALA A 269 -10.28 19.49 -17.96
CA ALA A 269 -11.40 18.80 -17.31
C ALA A 269 -11.07 18.53 -15.85
N GLN A 270 -12.07 18.62 -14.97
CA GLN A 270 -11.91 18.18 -13.59
C GLN A 270 -12.13 16.68 -13.51
N LEU A 271 -11.13 15.96 -13.04
CA LEU A 271 -11.22 14.54 -12.72
C LEU A 271 -11.44 14.34 -11.22
N THR A 272 -12.47 13.60 -10.87
CA THR A 272 -12.69 13.11 -9.51
C THR A 272 -12.68 11.59 -9.55
N LEU A 273 -11.85 10.96 -8.71
CA LEU A 273 -11.81 9.51 -8.51
C LEU A 273 -12.17 9.19 -7.06
N ASP A 274 -12.97 8.15 -6.87
CA ASP A 274 -13.28 7.54 -5.56
C ASP A 274 -13.13 6.03 -5.72
N LEU A 275 -12.01 5.49 -5.21
CA LEU A 275 -11.55 4.15 -5.47
C LEU A 275 -11.43 3.38 -4.15
N PRO A 276 -12.39 2.50 -3.81
CA PRO A 276 -12.17 1.54 -2.74
C PRO A 276 -11.07 0.57 -3.15
N TYR A 277 -10.06 0.40 -2.30
CA TYR A 277 -8.91 -0.43 -2.64
C TYR A 277 -8.57 -1.43 -1.54
N THR A 278 -7.92 -2.51 -1.97
CA THR A 278 -7.26 -3.46 -1.09
C THR A 278 -5.83 -3.66 -1.60
N LEU A 279 -4.86 -3.60 -0.69
CA LEU A 279 -3.48 -3.95 -0.96
C LEU A 279 -3.08 -5.07 0.00
N VAL A 280 -2.53 -6.15 -0.54
CA VAL A 280 -1.97 -7.26 0.24
C VAL A 280 -0.50 -7.44 -0.16
N ARG A 281 0.38 -7.54 0.83
CA ARG A 281 1.79 -7.86 0.65
C ARG A 281 2.19 -8.99 1.59
N THR A 282 2.87 -10.01 1.06
CA THR A 282 3.56 -11.01 1.86
C THR A 282 5.04 -11.00 1.56
N GLN A 283 5.86 -11.18 2.59
CA GLN A 283 7.32 -11.23 2.46
C GLN A 283 7.90 -12.42 3.22
N ALA A 284 8.91 -13.03 2.63
CA ALA A 284 9.69 -14.09 3.27
C ALA A 284 11.16 -13.96 2.90
N VAL A 285 12.05 -14.30 3.84
CA VAL A 285 13.48 -14.45 3.55
C VAL A 285 13.65 -15.69 2.67
N GLU A 286 14.30 -15.53 1.52
CA GLU A 286 14.64 -16.67 0.67
C GLU A 286 15.84 -17.39 1.30
N ARG A 287 15.59 -18.61 1.79
CA ARG A 287 16.66 -19.48 2.28
C ARG A 287 17.37 -20.08 1.06
N LYS A 288 18.71 -19.99 1.05
CA LYS A 288 19.54 -20.64 0.03
C LYS A 288 19.54 -22.14 0.21
#